data_9651397ecd10c1ca29b9a39021fc714a
#
_entry.id   9651397ecd10c1ca29b9a39021fc714a
#
_cell.length_a   1.000
_cell.length_b   1.000
_cell.length_c   1.000
_cell.angle_alpha   90.00
_cell.angle_beta   90.00
_cell.angle_gamma   90.00
#
_symmetry.space_group_name_H-M   'P 1'
#
loop_
_entity.id
_entity.type
_entity.pdbx_description
1 polymer ?
#
loop_
_entity_poly.entity_id
_entity_poly.type
_entity_poly.pdbx_seq_one_letter_code
_entity_poly.pdbx_strand_id
1 'polypeptide(L)'
;MDYEKDRYLLPVPLITRQMIITEQLLNQISLQAKESPRLRMNYNLHESLEDTIHRFFNAMEPGTIVPIHRHRDTAETFMLVRGKMRVLCYDDYKNIIEDNVLSTDNGNYGVHIPVGVWHWVEILEPNTVTFEVKEGPYHPLTDEDIMK
;
A
#
# COMPACT_ATOMS: atom_id res chain seq x y z
N MET A 1 -7.96 -6.18 -10.36
CA MET A 1 -7.03 -6.76 -9.36
C MET A 1 -7.79 -7.75 -8.51
N ASP A 2 -7.34 -8.98 -8.46
CA ASP A 2 -7.95 -10.01 -7.63
C ASP A 2 -7.25 -10.01 -6.27
N TYR A 3 -7.83 -9.31 -5.31
CA TYR A 3 -7.26 -9.15 -3.96
C TYR A 3 -7.14 -10.47 -3.21
N GLU A 4 -7.99 -11.45 -3.52
CA GLU A 4 -7.90 -12.76 -2.87
C GLU A 4 -6.58 -13.46 -3.19
N LYS A 5 -6.02 -13.22 -4.38
CA LYS A 5 -4.71 -13.76 -4.75
C LYS A 5 -3.56 -12.99 -4.11
N ASP A 6 -3.80 -11.75 -3.72
CA ASP A 6 -2.79 -10.90 -3.09
C ASP A 6 -2.83 -11.03 -1.56
N ARG A 7 -3.82 -11.75 -1.03
CA ARG A 7 -3.96 -11.96 0.40
C ARG A 7 -3.00 -13.03 0.89
N TYR A 8 -2.21 -12.68 1.85
CA TYR A 8 -1.32 -13.62 2.51
C TYR A 8 -2.01 -14.29 3.70
N LEU A 9 -2.20 -15.59 3.61
CA LEU A 9 -2.85 -16.35 4.67
C LEU A 9 -1.80 -17.06 5.52
N LEU A 10 -1.42 -16.46 6.65
CA LEU A 10 -0.77 -17.20 7.70
C LEU A 10 -1.81 -18.09 8.38
N PRO A 11 -1.45 -19.33 8.77
CA PRO A 11 -2.33 -20.14 9.57
C PRO A 11 -2.50 -19.47 10.94
N VAL A 12 -3.54 -18.64 11.06
CA VAL A 12 -3.91 -18.05 12.34
C VAL A 12 -4.66 -19.12 13.12
N PRO A 13 -4.16 -19.55 14.30
CA PRO A 13 -4.93 -20.42 15.15
C PRO A 13 -6.29 -19.77 15.42
N LEU A 14 -7.38 -20.55 15.37
CA LEU A 14 -8.75 -20.09 15.66
C LEU A 14 -8.92 -19.50 17.06
N ILE A 15 -7.90 -19.58 17.88
CA ILE A 15 -7.88 -19.02 19.22
C ILE A 15 -7.44 -17.59 19.10
N THR A 16 -8.28 -16.67 19.57
CA THR A 16 -8.03 -15.24 19.62
C THR A 16 -6.78 -14.92 20.42
N ARG A 17 -5.65 -14.90 19.75
CA ARG A 17 -4.39 -14.41 20.29
C ARG A 17 -4.01 -13.14 19.57
N GLN A 18 -3.33 -12.25 20.28
CA GLN A 18 -2.71 -11.10 19.64
C GLN A 18 -1.72 -11.61 18.59
N MET A 19 -1.62 -10.87 17.51
CA MET A 19 -0.63 -11.10 16.48
C MET A 19 0.47 -10.05 16.64
N ILE A 20 1.71 -10.49 16.69
CA ILE A 20 2.86 -9.59 16.73
C ILE A 20 3.34 -9.38 15.29
N ILE A 21 3.50 -8.12 14.91
CA ILE A 21 4.09 -7.75 13.62
C ILE A 21 5.60 -7.86 13.77
N THR A 22 6.18 -8.88 13.16
CA THR A 22 7.59 -9.21 13.33
C THR A 22 8.39 -8.96 12.06
N GLU A 23 9.70 -8.82 12.21
CA GLU A 23 10.62 -8.78 11.07
C GLU A 23 10.45 -10.00 10.16
N GLN A 24 10.23 -11.18 10.75
CA GLN A 24 10.00 -12.40 9.98
C GLN A 24 8.75 -12.30 9.11
N LEU A 25 7.65 -11.76 9.63
CA LEU A 25 6.43 -11.54 8.84
C LEU A 25 6.71 -10.60 7.67
N LEU A 26 7.37 -9.48 7.93
CA LEU A 26 7.68 -8.51 6.88
C LEU A 26 8.60 -9.11 5.80
N ASN A 27 9.56 -9.92 6.21
CA ASN A 27 10.44 -10.61 5.26
C ASN A 27 9.68 -11.60 4.38
N GLN A 28 8.71 -12.32 4.93
CA GLN A 28 7.87 -13.25 4.17
C GLN A 28 7.03 -12.52 3.12
N ILE A 29 6.42 -11.40 3.50
CA ILE A 29 5.61 -10.60 2.58
C ILE A 29 6.51 -10.00 1.48
N SER A 30 7.68 -9.52 1.84
CA SER A 30 8.64 -8.95 0.88
C SER A 30 9.15 -9.99 -0.11
N LEU A 31 9.37 -11.23 0.34
CA LEU A 31 9.76 -12.31 -0.55
C LEU A 31 8.66 -12.58 -1.60
N GLN A 32 7.40 -12.58 -1.17
CA GLN A 32 6.28 -12.74 -2.09
C GLN A 32 6.13 -11.56 -3.05
N ALA A 33 6.41 -10.35 -2.58
CA ALA A 33 6.43 -9.17 -3.44
C ALA A 33 7.45 -9.31 -4.57
N LYS A 34 8.64 -9.82 -4.26
CA LYS A 34 9.70 -10.06 -5.25
C LYS A 34 9.30 -11.08 -6.31
N GLU A 35 8.47 -12.04 -5.95
CA GLU A 35 7.97 -13.10 -6.84
C GLU A 35 6.71 -12.66 -7.62
N SER A 36 6.08 -11.57 -7.22
CA SER A 36 4.88 -11.05 -7.86
C SER A 36 5.22 -10.35 -9.18
N PRO A 37 4.43 -10.54 -10.25
CA PRO A 37 4.65 -9.82 -11.50
C PRO A 37 4.62 -8.31 -11.37
N ARG A 38 3.89 -7.76 -10.37
CA ARG A 38 3.81 -6.33 -10.11
C ARG A 38 4.81 -5.85 -9.06
N LEU A 39 5.65 -6.75 -8.52
CA LEU A 39 6.65 -6.45 -7.49
C LEU A 39 6.03 -5.84 -6.23
N ARG A 40 4.84 -6.31 -5.87
CA ARG A 40 4.13 -5.90 -4.66
C ARG A 40 3.25 -7.02 -4.13
N MET A 41 3.00 -6.99 -2.82
CA MET A 41 2.14 -7.97 -2.15
C MET A 41 1.47 -7.33 -0.93
N ASN A 42 0.16 -7.55 -0.81
CA ASN A 42 -0.60 -7.11 0.36
C ASN A 42 -0.73 -8.25 1.38
N TYR A 43 -0.67 -7.88 2.64
CA TYR A 43 -1.07 -8.73 3.75
C TYR A 43 -2.20 -8.05 4.50
N ASN A 44 -3.44 -8.57 4.34
CA ASN A 44 -4.64 -7.92 4.85
C ASN A 44 -4.90 -8.34 6.31
N LEU A 45 -5.11 -7.35 7.19
CA LEU A 45 -5.59 -7.59 8.55
C LEU A 45 -7.12 -7.58 8.61
N HIS A 46 -7.79 -6.95 7.67
CA HIS A 46 -9.24 -7.06 7.51
C HIS A 46 -9.59 -8.46 6.96
N GLU A 47 -10.74 -8.98 7.36
CA GLU A 47 -11.12 -10.36 7.04
C GLU A 47 -11.76 -10.50 5.65
N SER A 48 -12.41 -9.44 5.18
CA SER A 48 -13.15 -9.45 3.91
C SER A 48 -12.96 -8.13 3.16
N LEU A 49 -13.01 -8.19 1.83
CA LEU A 49 -13.03 -7.00 0.98
C LEU A 49 -14.29 -6.15 1.21
N GLU A 50 -15.33 -6.72 1.81
CA GLU A 50 -16.56 -6.03 2.17
C GLU A 50 -16.46 -5.27 3.50
N ASP A 51 -15.39 -5.47 4.26
CA ASP A 51 -15.21 -4.78 5.53
C ASP A 51 -15.17 -3.27 5.33
N THR A 52 -15.72 -2.55 6.29
CA THR A 52 -15.83 -1.08 6.24
C THR A 52 -14.51 -0.38 6.53
N ILE A 53 -13.56 -1.07 7.13
CA ILE A 53 -12.22 -0.57 7.39
C ILE A 53 -11.20 -1.57 6.86
N HIS A 54 -10.34 -1.10 5.95
CA HIS A 54 -9.24 -1.90 5.44
C HIS A 54 -7.94 -1.49 6.11
N ARG A 55 -7.22 -2.49 6.62
CA ARG A 55 -5.91 -2.33 7.26
C ARG A 55 -5.00 -3.42 6.73
N PHE A 56 -3.88 -3.06 6.17
CA PHE A 56 -3.02 -4.02 5.51
C PHE A 56 -1.57 -3.53 5.42
N PHE A 57 -0.66 -4.50 5.36
CA PHE A 57 0.71 -4.23 4.97
C PHE A 57 0.84 -4.34 3.46
N ASN A 58 1.62 -3.47 2.87
CA ASN A 58 1.94 -3.50 1.46
C ASN A 58 3.46 -3.57 1.32
N ALA A 59 3.94 -4.74 0.92
CA ALA A 59 5.34 -4.95 0.61
C ALA A 59 5.58 -4.58 -0.85
N MET A 60 6.57 -3.76 -1.10
CA MET A 60 6.84 -3.23 -2.44
C MET A 60 8.34 -3.24 -2.71
N GLU A 61 8.69 -3.56 -3.95
CA GLU A 61 10.07 -3.58 -4.41
C GLU A 61 10.33 -2.46 -5.42
N PRO A 62 11.59 -2.03 -5.61
CA PRO A 62 11.91 -1.12 -6.71
C PRO A 62 11.40 -1.66 -8.03
N GLY A 63 10.72 -0.82 -8.81
CA GLY A 63 10.05 -1.24 -10.04
C GLY A 63 8.59 -1.65 -9.86
N THR A 64 8.03 -1.54 -8.65
CA THR A 64 6.61 -1.78 -8.41
C THR A 64 5.75 -1.12 -9.46
N ILE A 65 4.83 -1.90 -10.03
CA ILE A 65 3.92 -1.43 -11.08
C ILE A 65 2.63 -0.95 -10.43
N VAL A 66 2.43 0.36 -10.49
CA VAL A 66 1.22 1.04 -10.02
C VAL A 66 0.97 2.25 -10.91
N PRO A 67 -0.27 2.48 -11.37
CA PRO A 67 -0.57 3.68 -12.16
C PRO A 67 -0.64 4.93 -11.27
N ILE A 68 -0.53 6.10 -11.90
CA ILE A 68 -0.99 7.33 -11.24
C ILE A 68 -2.50 7.22 -11.15
N HIS A 69 -3.04 7.30 -9.92
CA HIS A 69 -4.44 7.03 -9.67
C HIS A 69 -4.98 7.90 -8.54
N ARG A 70 -6.29 7.87 -8.38
CA ARG A 70 -6.98 8.49 -7.24
C ARG A 70 -8.07 7.55 -6.72
N HIS A 71 -8.48 7.77 -5.48
CA HIS A 71 -9.68 7.16 -4.89
C HIS A 71 -10.72 8.25 -4.71
N ARG A 72 -11.87 8.12 -5.37
CA ARG A 72 -12.90 9.17 -5.38
C ARG A 72 -13.65 9.31 -4.07
N ASP A 73 -13.81 8.20 -3.36
CA ASP A 73 -14.71 8.13 -2.22
C ASP A 73 -13.99 7.93 -0.89
N THR A 74 -12.71 7.61 -0.92
CA THR A 74 -11.95 7.28 0.29
C THR A 74 -10.62 8.02 0.34
N ALA A 75 -10.25 8.46 1.54
CA ALA A 75 -8.87 8.85 1.83
C ALA A 75 -8.03 7.60 2.10
N GLU A 76 -6.72 7.76 2.02
CA GLU A 76 -5.77 6.69 2.27
C GLU A 76 -4.65 7.23 3.15
N THR A 77 -4.36 6.51 4.21
CA THR A 77 -3.23 6.85 5.08
C THR A 77 -2.27 5.69 5.10
N PHE A 78 -1.00 5.94 4.87
CA PHE A 78 -0.01 4.88 5.07
C PHE A 78 1.24 5.40 5.78
N MET A 79 1.80 4.52 6.62
CA MET A 79 3.02 4.74 7.37
C MET A 79 4.09 3.80 6.85
N LEU A 80 5.30 4.32 6.72
CA LEU A 80 6.45 3.52 6.36
C LEU A 80 6.88 2.69 7.58
N VAL A 81 6.86 1.37 7.44
CA VAL A 81 7.33 0.47 8.48
C VAL A 81 8.84 0.25 8.35
N ARG A 82 9.31 0.05 7.11
CA ARG A 82 10.74 -0.04 6.78
C ARG A 82 10.97 0.29 5.33
N GLY A 83 12.22 0.58 4.97
CA GLY A 83 12.60 0.89 3.60
C GLY A 83 12.55 2.38 3.29
N LYS A 84 12.36 2.69 2.02
CA LYS A 84 12.37 4.08 1.54
C LYS A 84 11.53 4.19 0.28
N MET A 85 10.73 5.24 0.19
CA MET A 85 9.87 5.45 -0.96
C MET A 85 9.64 6.93 -1.20
N ARG A 86 9.24 7.24 -2.40
CA ARG A 86 8.87 8.57 -2.85
C ARG A 86 7.37 8.60 -3.13
N VAL A 87 6.69 9.62 -2.67
CA VAL A 87 5.26 9.82 -2.91
C VAL A 87 5.06 11.12 -3.65
N LEU A 88 4.37 11.05 -4.79
CA LEU A 88 4.08 12.20 -5.63
C LEU A 88 2.59 12.43 -5.71
N CYS A 89 2.18 13.68 -5.67
CA CYS A 89 0.81 14.09 -5.95
C CYS A 89 0.78 14.97 -7.19
N TYR A 90 -0.32 14.88 -7.94
CA TYR A 90 -0.48 15.55 -9.23
C TYR A 90 -1.76 16.36 -9.26
N ASP A 91 -1.77 17.39 -10.09
CA ASP A 91 -3.02 18.07 -10.47
C ASP A 91 -3.71 17.32 -11.63
N ASP A 92 -4.86 17.82 -12.06
CA ASP A 92 -5.64 17.20 -13.15
C ASP A 92 -4.91 17.22 -14.50
N TYR A 93 -3.87 18.03 -14.64
CA TYR A 93 -3.08 18.19 -15.86
C TYR A 93 -1.76 17.43 -15.83
N LYS A 94 -1.60 16.52 -14.83
CA LYS A 94 -0.41 15.69 -14.65
C LYS A 94 0.84 16.50 -14.24
N ASN A 95 0.66 17.67 -13.68
CA ASN A 95 1.75 18.42 -13.08
C ASN A 95 2.00 17.92 -11.66
N ILE A 96 3.26 17.73 -11.30
CA ILE A 96 3.63 17.34 -9.93
C ILE A 96 3.41 18.55 -9.02
N ILE A 97 2.58 18.40 -8.01
CA ILE A 97 2.32 19.45 -7.01
C ILE A 97 2.97 19.16 -5.66
N GLU A 98 3.23 17.88 -5.36
CA GLU A 98 3.94 17.47 -4.14
C GLU A 98 4.86 16.31 -4.47
N ASP A 99 6.03 16.31 -3.87
CA ASP A 99 7.08 15.32 -4.09
C ASP A 99 7.86 15.13 -2.80
N ASN A 100 7.62 14.03 -2.11
CA ASN A 100 8.21 13.76 -0.81
C ASN A 100 8.83 12.37 -0.74
N VAL A 101 10.00 12.28 -0.13
CA VAL A 101 10.63 11.00 0.20
C VAL A 101 10.26 10.63 1.62
N LEU A 102 9.72 9.43 1.80
CA LEU A 102 9.46 8.83 3.10
C LEU A 102 10.63 7.93 3.49
N SER A 103 11.19 8.20 4.66
CA SER A 103 12.28 7.42 5.25
C SER A 103 12.26 7.64 6.75
N THR A 104 12.53 6.59 7.52
CA THR A 104 12.67 6.73 8.97
C THR A 104 13.87 7.60 9.36
N ASP A 105 14.83 7.76 8.45
CA ASP A 105 16.05 8.53 8.69
C ASP A 105 15.89 10.03 8.45
N ASN A 106 14.90 10.46 7.68
CA ASN A 106 14.69 11.88 7.35
C ASN A 106 13.53 12.53 8.09
N GLY A 107 12.82 11.76 8.94
CA GLY A 107 11.70 12.26 9.72
C GLY A 107 10.37 12.32 9.00
N ASN A 108 10.28 11.85 7.75
CA ASN A 108 9.04 11.72 7.01
C ASN A 108 8.56 10.28 7.08
N TYR A 109 7.60 10.00 7.96
CA TYR A 109 7.23 8.63 8.31
C TYR A 109 6.05 8.08 7.53
N GLY A 110 5.23 8.92 6.94
CA GLY A 110 4.02 8.49 6.26
C GLY A 110 3.33 9.63 5.55
N VAL A 111 2.18 9.31 4.98
CA VAL A 111 1.39 10.28 4.22
C VAL A 111 -0.10 10.00 4.40
N HIS A 112 -0.87 11.06 4.43
CA HIS A 112 -2.31 11.01 4.34
C HIS A 112 -2.73 11.62 3.01
N ILE A 113 -3.36 10.81 2.16
CA ILE A 113 -3.81 11.23 0.83
C ILE A 113 -5.32 11.45 0.89
N PRO A 114 -5.78 12.70 0.75
CA PRO A 114 -7.21 13.00 0.77
C PRO A 114 -7.97 12.38 -0.39
N VAL A 115 -9.29 12.32 -0.25
CA VAL A 115 -10.20 11.88 -1.29
C VAL A 115 -9.94 12.64 -2.59
N GLY A 116 -9.84 11.90 -3.69
CA GLY A 116 -9.75 12.46 -5.04
C GLY A 116 -8.38 12.96 -5.47
N VAL A 117 -7.37 12.85 -4.63
CA VAL A 117 -6.02 13.33 -4.96
C VAL A 117 -5.27 12.32 -5.83
N TRP A 118 -4.82 12.76 -7.00
CA TRP A 118 -3.97 11.97 -7.88
C TRP A 118 -2.61 11.74 -7.25
N HIS A 119 -2.16 10.47 -7.18
CA HIS A 119 -0.89 10.14 -6.56
C HIS A 119 -0.22 8.94 -7.21
N TRP A 120 1.08 8.81 -6.94
CA TRP A 120 1.93 7.72 -7.40
C TRP A 120 3.05 7.52 -6.40
N VAL A 121 3.57 6.29 -6.34
CA VAL A 121 4.68 5.95 -5.47
C VAL A 121 5.82 5.34 -6.26
N GLU A 122 7.04 5.65 -5.85
CA GLU A 122 8.26 5.05 -6.36
C GLU A 122 9.02 4.43 -5.20
N ILE A 123 9.35 3.16 -5.30
CA ILE A 123 10.07 2.45 -4.25
C ILE A 123 11.56 2.60 -4.49
N LEU A 124 12.27 3.12 -3.48
CA LEU A 124 13.69 3.48 -3.58
C LEU A 124 14.62 2.43 -3.00
N GLU A 125 14.13 1.55 -2.12
CA GLU A 125 14.91 0.49 -1.50
C GLU A 125 14.17 -0.84 -1.54
N PRO A 126 14.91 -1.97 -1.67
CA PRO A 126 14.31 -3.30 -1.51
C PRO A 126 13.70 -3.48 -0.11
N ASN A 127 12.75 -4.39 0.00
CA ASN A 127 12.10 -4.75 1.26
C ASN A 127 11.33 -3.59 1.92
N THR A 128 10.87 -2.65 1.13
CA THR A 128 10.03 -1.55 1.63
C THR A 128 8.66 -2.09 2.00
N VAL A 129 8.16 -1.72 3.17
CA VAL A 129 6.84 -2.12 3.65
C VAL A 129 6.14 -0.91 4.25
N THR A 130 4.90 -0.70 3.84
CA THR A 130 3.99 0.27 4.44
C THR A 130 2.88 -0.43 5.20
N PHE A 131 2.32 0.26 6.19
CA PHE A 131 1.05 -0.10 6.80
C PHE A 131 0.02 0.92 6.35
N GLU A 132 -1.06 0.44 5.75
CA GLU A 132 -2.07 1.28 5.10
C GLU A 132 -3.42 1.09 5.74
N VAL A 133 -4.16 2.20 5.87
CA VAL A 133 -5.54 2.21 6.35
C VAL A 133 -6.39 2.95 5.32
N LYS A 134 -7.48 2.32 4.92
CA LYS A 134 -8.42 2.88 3.96
C LYS A 134 -9.83 2.41 4.27
N GLU A 135 -10.80 3.26 4.04
CA GLU A 135 -12.19 2.85 4.14
C GLU A 135 -12.53 1.81 3.08
N GLY A 136 -13.30 0.81 3.48
CA GLY A 136 -13.92 -0.16 2.59
C GLY A 136 -15.39 0.18 2.35
N PRO A 137 -16.10 -0.69 1.64
CA PRO A 137 -15.62 -1.89 0.95
C PRO A 137 -14.69 -1.60 -0.22
N TYR A 138 -13.99 -2.64 -0.68
CA TYR A 138 -13.09 -2.53 -1.83
C TYR A 138 -13.85 -2.23 -3.12
N HIS A 139 -13.34 -1.26 -3.87
CA HIS A 139 -13.79 -0.96 -5.23
C HIS A 139 -12.59 -0.94 -6.17
N PRO A 140 -12.61 -1.71 -7.27
CA PRO A 140 -11.55 -1.64 -8.26
C PRO A 140 -11.43 -0.23 -8.84
N LEU A 141 -10.22 0.17 -9.22
CA LEU A 141 -10.00 1.40 -9.96
C LEU A 141 -10.67 1.30 -11.34
N THR A 142 -11.37 2.36 -11.74
CA THR A 142 -11.92 2.50 -13.08
C THR A 142 -10.97 3.33 -13.94
N ASP A 143 -11.18 3.33 -15.26
CA ASP A 143 -10.36 4.13 -16.18
C ASP A 143 -10.37 5.62 -15.84
N GLU A 144 -11.47 6.11 -15.26
CA GLU A 144 -11.59 7.51 -14.84
C GLU A 144 -10.70 7.87 -13.65
N ASP A 145 -10.26 6.86 -12.89
CA ASP A 145 -9.44 7.01 -11.69
C ASP A 145 -7.97 6.65 -11.95
N ILE A 146 -7.62 6.44 -13.19
CA ILE A 146 -6.26 6.18 -13.64
C ILE A 146 -5.86 7.28 -14.63
N MET A 147 -4.73 7.92 -14.36
CA MET A 147 -4.18 8.97 -15.22
C MET A 147 -3.33 8.32 -16.31
N LYS A 148 -3.60 8.71 -17.54
CA LYS A 148 -2.89 8.18 -18.73
C LYS A 148 -1.87 9.13 -19.27
#